data_1a0e93e6174142be752ec1c0174ab910
#
_entry.id   1a0e93e6174142be752ec1c0174ab910
#
_cell.length_a   1.000
_cell.length_b   1.000
_cell.length_c   1.000
_cell.angle_alpha   90.00
_cell.angle_beta   90.00
_cell.angle_gamma   90.00
#
_symmetry.space_group_name_H-M   'P 1'
#
loop_
_entity.id
_entity.type
_entity.pdbx_description
1 polymer ?
#
loop_
_entity_poly.entity_id
_entity_poly.type
_entity_poly.pdbx_seq_one_letter_code
_entity_poly.pdbx_strand_id
1 'polypeptide(L)'
;NHSEFLWYIPNDVRPGHRGDSAVEDHNSLDTLTSHARALEEHGWKGALIGTGWGRPDTFTVAASLAARTTTFEPLIAIRPGYWRPANFASAAATLDHLTGGRVRINIVSGKDNLAAYGDSEGDQAHRYARTREFMHLVRRLWTEENVTSAGDHFGVAESTVVPRIEVRGDRRHPKFYF
;
A
#
# COMPACT_ATOMS: atom_id res chain seq x y z
N ASN A 1 16.15 16.95 -12.36
CA ASN A 1 15.00 16.67 -11.49
C ASN A 1 13.81 16.35 -12.38
N HIS A 2 13.43 15.10 -12.47
CA HIS A 2 12.17 14.73 -13.11
C HIS A 2 11.07 14.74 -12.04
N SER A 3 10.05 15.59 -12.23
CA SER A 3 8.84 15.56 -11.43
C SER A 3 8.02 14.33 -11.80
N GLU A 4 7.56 13.58 -10.82
CA GLU A 4 6.63 12.47 -11.00
C GLU A 4 5.24 12.92 -10.58
N PHE A 5 4.23 12.54 -11.35
CA PHE A 5 2.84 12.86 -11.08
C PHE A 5 2.07 11.60 -10.69
N LEU A 6 1.42 11.67 -9.54
CA LEU A 6 0.52 10.63 -9.04
C LEU A 6 -0.89 11.22 -8.92
N TRP A 7 -1.87 10.41 -9.23
CA TRP A 7 -3.28 10.77 -9.13
C TRP A 7 -3.94 10.07 -7.93
N TYR A 8 -5.21 9.93 -7.96
CA TYR A 8 -6.02 9.26 -6.96
C TYR A 8 -7.05 8.35 -7.64
N ILE A 9 -7.15 7.11 -7.19
CA ILE A 9 -8.19 6.17 -7.62
C ILE A 9 -9.38 6.31 -6.67
N PRO A 10 -10.58 6.67 -7.17
CA PRO A 10 -11.78 6.78 -6.35
C PRO A 10 -12.30 5.38 -5.99
N ASN A 11 -11.84 4.82 -4.88
CA ASN A 11 -12.23 3.50 -4.38
C ASN A 11 -13.15 3.58 -3.15
N ASP A 12 -13.97 4.61 -3.04
CA ASP A 12 -14.96 4.72 -1.98
C ASP A 12 -16.21 3.90 -2.32
N VAL A 13 -16.82 3.28 -1.31
CA VAL A 13 -18.08 2.53 -1.50
C VAL A 13 -19.31 3.43 -1.62
N ARG A 14 -19.18 4.71 -1.32
CA ARG A 14 -20.27 5.68 -1.38
C ARG A 14 -20.09 6.60 -2.58
N PRO A 15 -20.95 6.50 -3.60
CA PRO A 15 -20.94 7.46 -4.70
C PRO A 15 -21.28 8.86 -4.21
N GLY A 16 -20.83 9.89 -4.92
CA GLY A 16 -21.19 11.28 -4.66
C GLY A 16 -20.26 12.03 -3.70
N HIS A 17 -19.09 11.51 -3.36
CA HIS A 17 -18.08 12.25 -2.65
C HIS A 17 -17.19 13.07 -3.59
N ARG A 18 -16.88 14.31 -3.18
CA ARG A 18 -15.91 15.20 -3.85
C ARG A 18 -16.21 15.51 -5.32
N GLY A 19 -17.49 15.65 -5.65
CA GLY A 19 -17.91 16.02 -7.00
C GLY A 19 -18.03 14.86 -7.97
N ASP A 20 -17.89 13.63 -7.49
CA ASP A 20 -18.18 12.46 -8.31
C ASP A 20 -19.67 12.40 -8.62
N SER A 21 -20.01 12.23 -9.88
CA SER A 21 -21.35 11.79 -10.25
C SER A 21 -21.55 10.38 -9.70
N ALA A 22 -22.69 10.12 -9.09
CA ALA A 22 -23.04 8.79 -8.62
C ALA A 22 -23.02 7.81 -9.78
N VAL A 23 -22.09 6.86 -9.76
CA VAL A 23 -22.00 5.78 -10.75
C VAL A 23 -22.23 4.48 -9.99
N GLU A 24 -23.22 3.71 -10.44
CA GLU A 24 -23.64 2.48 -9.75
C GLU A 24 -22.49 1.46 -9.61
N ASP A 25 -21.57 1.44 -10.55
CA ASP A 25 -20.46 0.50 -10.60
C ASP A 25 -19.07 1.12 -10.33
N HIS A 26 -19.00 2.26 -9.64
CA HIS A 26 -17.74 3.01 -9.49
C HIS A 26 -16.59 2.21 -8.86
N ASN A 27 -16.89 1.18 -8.06
CA ASN A 27 -15.91 0.23 -7.52
C ASN A 27 -15.81 -1.08 -8.31
N SER A 28 -16.41 -1.17 -9.49
CA SER A 28 -16.24 -2.35 -10.34
C SER A 28 -14.79 -2.44 -10.83
N LEU A 29 -14.34 -3.65 -11.08
CA LEU A 29 -13.01 -3.88 -11.62
C LEU A 29 -12.80 -3.17 -12.95
N ASP A 30 -13.82 -3.13 -13.79
CA ASP A 30 -13.73 -2.46 -15.10
C ASP A 30 -13.62 -0.94 -14.96
N THR A 31 -14.39 -0.32 -14.08
CA THR A 31 -14.31 1.13 -13.82
C THR A 31 -12.96 1.50 -13.23
N LEU A 32 -12.51 0.81 -12.18
CA LEU A 32 -11.21 1.07 -11.57
C LEU A 32 -10.05 0.83 -12.56
N THR A 33 -10.13 -0.21 -13.38
CA THR A 33 -9.14 -0.49 -14.42
C THR A 33 -9.11 0.61 -15.47
N SER A 34 -10.26 1.15 -15.87
CA SER A 34 -10.32 2.25 -16.86
C SER A 34 -9.62 3.50 -16.33
N HIS A 35 -9.75 3.84 -15.04
CA HIS A 35 -9.00 4.92 -14.42
C HIS A 35 -7.49 4.68 -14.46
N ALA A 36 -7.04 3.49 -14.08
CA ALA A 36 -5.61 3.17 -14.06
C ALA A 36 -5.01 3.21 -15.47
N ARG A 37 -5.70 2.69 -16.47
CA ARG A 37 -5.25 2.72 -17.87
C ARG A 37 -5.23 4.14 -18.44
N ALA A 38 -6.23 4.94 -18.14
CA ALA A 38 -6.23 6.35 -18.55
C ALA A 38 -5.03 7.11 -17.99
N LEU A 39 -4.64 6.83 -16.76
CA LEU A 39 -3.43 7.42 -16.15
C LEU A 39 -2.16 6.98 -16.90
N GLU A 40 -2.04 5.71 -17.25
CA GLU A 40 -0.92 5.23 -18.07
C GLU A 40 -0.85 5.96 -19.43
N GLU A 41 -1.97 6.03 -20.13
CA GLU A 41 -2.08 6.64 -21.46
C GLU A 41 -1.71 8.13 -21.44
N HIS A 42 -1.96 8.82 -20.33
CA HIS A 42 -1.67 10.24 -20.17
C HIS A 42 -0.36 10.55 -19.46
N GLY A 43 0.49 9.55 -19.27
CA GLY A 43 1.86 9.74 -18.75
C GLY A 43 1.96 9.94 -17.23
N TRP A 44 0.91 9.65 -16.48
CA TRP A 44 0.97 9.61 -15.02
C TRP A 44 1.69 8.35 -14.55
N LYS A 45 2.48 8.46 -13.50
CA LYS A 45 3.22 7.31 -12.95
C LYS A 45 2.30 6.30 -12.28
N GLY A 46 1.30 6.76 -11.58
CA GLY A 46 0.39 5.92 -10.84
C GLY A 46 -0.62 6.73 -10.05
N ALA A 47 -1.21 6.10 -9.06
CA ALA A 47 -2.21 6.76 -8.22
C ALA A 47 -2.24 6.19 -6.79
N LEU A 48 -2.66 7.05 -5.87
CA LEU A 48 -3.01 6.65 -4.51
C LEU A 48 -4.30 5.83 -4.53
N ILE A 49 -4.24 4.68 -3.89
CA ILE A 49 -5.40 3.86 -3.57
C ILE A 49 -5.63 3.97 -2.08
N GLY A 50 -6.70 4.66 -1.70
CA GLY A 50 -6.98 5.01 -0.31
C GLY A 50 -7.34 3.81 0.56
N THR A 51 -7.14 3.94 1.86
CA THR A 51 -7.56 2.97 2.87
C THR A 51 -8.52 3.60 3.86
N GLY A 52 -9.40 2.81 4.43
CA GLY A 52 -10.34 3.22 5.45
C GLY A 52 -11.44 2.19 5.63
N TRP A 53 -12.03 2.13 6.81
CA TRP A 53 -13.20 1.29 7.01
C TRP A 53 -14.37 1.83 6.18
N GLY A 54 -15.04 0.96 5.44
CA GLY A 54 -16.06 1.34 4.46
C GLY A 54 -15.54 1.51 3.02
N ARG A 55 -14.24 1.30 2.79
CA ARG A 55 -13.64 1.17 1.46
C ARG A 55 -13.37 -0.30 1.15
N PRO A 56 -13.33 -0.70 -0.12
CA PRO A 56 -12.73 -1.98 -0.51
C PRO A 56 -11.28 -2.08 0.01
N ASP A 57 -10.82 -3.30 0.28
CA ASP A 57 -9.45 -3.53 0.73
C ASP A 57 -8.43 -2.99 -0.28
N THR A 58 -7.61 -2.08 0.18
CA THR A 58 -6.67 -1.32 -0.66
C THR A 58 -5.67 -2.21 -1.37
N PHE A 59 -5.11 -3.19 -0.67
CA PHE A 59 -4.08 -4.05 -1.24
C PHE A 59 -4.66 -4.96 -2.33
N THR A 60 -5.86 -5.48 -2.12
CA THR A 60 -6.59 -6.30 -3.10
C THR A 60 -6.91 -5.49 -4.36
N VAL A 61 -7.39 -4.26 -4.21
CA VAL A 61 -7.61 -3.35 -5.34
C VAL A 61 -6.31 -3.08 -6.09
N ALA A 62 -5.25 -2.73 -5.37
CA ALA A 62 -3.94 -2.44 -5.96
C ALA A 62 -3.40 -3.62 -6.78
N ALA A 63 -3.46 -4.83 -6.25
CA ALA A 63 -3.03 -6.04 -6.94
C ALA A 63 -3.84 -6.29 -8.21
N SER A 64 -5.15 -6.10 -8.15
CA SER A 64 -6.05 -6.25 -9.29
C SER A 64 -5.75 -5.27 -10.41
N LEU A 65 -5.52 -4.00 -10.07
CA LEU A 65 -5.19 -2.96 -11.05
C LEU A 65 -3.79 -3.14 -11.64
N ALA A 66 -2.82 -3.51 -10.81
CA ALA A 66 -1.46 -3.79 -11.27
C ALA A 66 -1.42 -4.96 -12.27
N ALA A 67 -2.24 -5.99 -12.08
CA ALA A 67 -2.33 -7.13 -12.99
C ALA A 67 -2.98 -6.77 -14.34
N ARG A 68 -3.75 -5.69 -14.40
CA ARG A 68 -4.46 -5.23 -15.62
C ARG A 68 -3.81 -4.06 -16.33
N THR A 69 -2.66 -3.61 -15.83
CA THR A 69 -1.91 -2.46 -16.34
C THR A 69 -0.48 -2.86 -16.64
N THR A 70 0.24 -2.01 -17.36
CA THR A 70 1.63 -2.29 -17.77
C THR A 70 2.65 -1.46 -16.99
N THR A 71 2.39 -0.17 -16.84
CA THR A 71 3.32 0.79 -16.22
C THR A 71 2.76 1.45 -14.96
N PHE A 72 1.48 1.30 -14.71
CA PHE A 72 0.81 1.90 -13.55
C PHE A 72 1.46 1.46 -12.24
N GLU A 73 1.85 2.43 -11.43
CA GLU A 73 2.48 2.22 -10.12
C GLU A 73 1.46 2.48 -9.01
N PRO A 74 0.87 1.45 -8.40
CA PRO A 74 -0.05 1.64 -7.30
C PRO A 74 0.67 2.22 -6.08
N LEU A 75 0.22 3.37 -5.59
CA LEU A 75 0.59 3.91 -4.28
C LEU A 75 -0.42 3.39 -3.26
N ILE A 76 -0.03 2.35 -2.57
CA ILE A 76 -0.91 1.55 -1.72
C ILE A 76 -0.94 2.14 -0.32
N ALA A 77 -2.08 2.71 0.08
CA ALA A 77 -2.27 3.19 1.43
C ALA A 77 -2.47 2.02 2.39
N ILE A 78 -1.65 1.94 3.41
CA ILE A 78 -1.75 0.90 4.45
C ILE A 78 -1.71 1.51 5.84
N ARG A 79 -2.33 0.81 6.77
CA ARG A 79 -2.38 1.19 8.19
C ARG A 79 -1.68 0.12 9.02
N PRO A 80 -0.55 0.43 9.67
CA PRO A 80 0.25 -0.57 10.40
C PRO A 80 -0.49 -1.33 11.49
N GLY A 81 -1.58 -0.80 12.03
CA GLY A 81 -2.30 -1.39 13.15
C GLY A 81 -2.96 -2.75 12.86
N TYR A 82 -3.35 -3.02 11.63
CA TYR A 82 -4.00 -4.27 11.24
C TYR A 82 -3.14 -5.18 10.34
N TRP A 83 -1.92 -4.77 10.05
CA TRP A 83 -0.94 -5.59 9.35
C TRP A 83 0.17 -6.05 10.31
N ARG A 84 0.52 -7.32 10.26
CA ARG A 84 1.79 -7.78 10.82
C ARG A 84 2.91 -7.44 9.84
N PRO A 85 4.06 -6.91 10.28
CA PRO A 85 5.15 -6.50 9.38
C PRO A 85 5.60 -7.58 8.41
N ALA A 86 5.75 -8.82 8.87
CA ALA A 86 6.18 -9.93 8.01
C ALA A 86 5.13 -10.28 6.94
N ASN A 87 3.85 -10.30 7.30
CA ASN A 87 2.76 -10.54 6.35
C ASN A 87 2.70 -9.44 5.29
N PHE A 88 2.79 -8.18 5.72
CA PHE A 88 2.81 -7.05 4.81
C PHE A 88 4.05 -7.07 3.90
N ALA A 89 5.24 -7.28 4.47
CA ALA A 89 6.48 -7.35 3.70
C ALA A 89 6.43 -8.46 2.64
N SER A 90 5.87 -9.62 2.98
CA SER A 90 5.66 -10.73 2.04
C SER A 90 4.69 -10.36 0.91
N ALA A 91 3.53 -9.81 1.25
CA ALA A 91 2.52 -9.41 0.26
C ALA A 91 3.06 -8.33 -0.70
N ALA A 92 3.70 -7.30 -0.15
CA ALA A 92 4.28 -6.22 -0.94
C ALA A 92 5.43 -6.69 -1.83
N ALA A 93 6.32 -7.53 -1.31
CA ALA A 93 7.42 -8.09 -2.10
C ALA A 93 6.91 -9.00 -3.23
N THR A 94 5.86 -9.79 -2.97
CA THR A 94 5.23 -10.61 -4.00
C THR A 94 4.64 -9.74 -5.11
N LEU A 95 3.87 -8.73 -4.77
CA LEU A 95 3.29 -7.83 -5.76
C LEU A 95 4.38 -7.06 -6.53
N ASP A 96 5.41 -6.62 -5.83
CA ASP A 96 6.56 -5.93 -6.44
C ASP A 96 7.29 -6.83 -7.45
N HIS A 97 7.54 -8.08 -7.08
CA HIS A 97 8.12 -9.08 -7.96
C HIS A 97 7.24 -9.33 -9.20
N LEU A 98 5.95 -9.60 -9.00
CA LEU A 98 5.01 -9.88 -10.09
C LEU A 98 4.82 -8.70 -11.05
N THR A 99 4.98 -7.48 -10.56
CA THR A 99 4.82 -6.25 -11.36
C THR A 99 6.13 -5.68 -11.88
N GLY A 100 7.25 -6.31 -11.59
CA GLY A 100 8.56 -5.83 -11.99
C GLY A 100 8.95 -4.51 -11.34
N GLY A 101 8.63 -4.31 -10.06
CA GLY A 101 9.08 -3.17 -9.26
C GLY A 101 8.17 -1.94 -9.30
N ARG A 102 6.86 -2.14 -9.43
CA ARG A 102 5.88 -1.02 -9.55
C ARG A 102 5.21 -0.61 -8.23
N VAL A 103 5.50 -1.27 -7.12
CA VAL A 103 4.83 -0.99 -5.83
C VAL A 103 5.39 0.27 -5.17
N ARG A 104 4.48 1.13 -4.69
CA ARG A 104 4.75 2.26 -3.79
C ARG A 104 3.84 2.16 -2.57
N ILE A 105 4.29 2.60 -1.41
CA ILE A 105 3.56 2.46 -0.15
C ILE A 105 3.29 3.83 0.47
N ASN A 106 2.03 4.09 0.79
CA ASN A 106 1.63 5.23 1.60
C ASN A 106 1.28 4.76 3.01
N ILE A 107 1.98 5.27 4.01
CA ILE A 107 1.76 4.91 5.42
C ILE A 107 0.72 5.84 6.03
N VAL A 108 -0.35 5.26 6.57
CA VAL A 108 -1.44 5.99 7.20
C VAL A 108 -1.49 5.68 8.68
N SER A 109 -1.33 6.70 9.52
CA SER A 109 -1.41 6.60 10.99
C SER A 109 -2.48 7.50 11.62
N GLY A 110 -3.26 8.20 10.78
CA GLY A 110 -4.35 9.08 11.21
C GLY A 110 -5.55 8.37 11.84
N LYS A 111 -6.55 9.13 12.20
CA LYS A 111 -7.81 8.59 12.77
C LYS A 111 -8.60 7.82 11.72
N ASP A 112 -9.20 6.72 12.17
CA ASP A 112 -10.17 5.91 11.43
C ASP A 112 -11.01 5.14 12.44
N ASN A 113 -11.95 4.33 11.98
CA ASN A 113 -12.69 3.40 12.82
C ASN A 113 -11.83 2.17 13.14
N LEU A 114 -10.84 2.34 14.02
CA LEU A 114 -9.86 1.31 14.36
C LEU A 114 -10.50 0.07 15.00
N ALA A 115 -11.54 0.28 15.81
CA ALA A 115 -12.29 -0.81 16.43
C ALA A 115 -12.94 -1.75 15.40
N ALA A 116 -13.42 -1.21 14.28
CA ALA A 116 -13.98 -2.00 13.19
C ALA A 116 -12.93 -2.88 12.49
N TYR A 117 -11.67 -2.47 12.49
CA TYR A 117 -10.55 -3.30 12.02
C TYR A 117 -10.08 -4.33 13.05
N GLY A 118 -10.59 -4.30 14.28
CA GLY A 118 -10.07 -5.10 15.37
C GLY A 118 -8.74 -4.61 15.94
N ASP A 119 -8.40 -3.34 15.67
CA ASP A 119 -7.20 -2.70 16.19
C ASP A 119 -7.49 -2.03 17.54
N SER A 120 -6.47 -2.01 18.42
CA SER A 120 -6.55 -1.28 19.68
C SER A 120 -6.33 0.22 19.45
N GLU A 121 -7.19 1.04 20.05
CA GLU A 121 -7.04 2.48 20.01
C GLU A 121 -6.00 2.91 21.05
N GLY A 122 -4.75 3.02 20.61
CA GLY A 122 -3.74 3.77 21.33
C GLY A 122 -3.88 5.27 21.11
N ASP A 123 -3.23 6.09 21.94
CA ASP A 123 -3.10 7.50 21.66
C ASP A 123 -2.25 7.76 20.40
N GLN A 124 -2.17 9.01 19.99
CA GLN A 124 -1.42 9.37 18.79
C GLN A 124 0.07 9.00 18.88
N ALA A 125 0.69 9.23 20.03
CA ALA A 125 2.10 8.90 20.25
C ALA A 125 2.36 7.40 20.12
N HIS A 126 1.49 6.57 20.69
CA HIS A 126 1.54 5.11 20.56
C HIS A 126 1.42 4.67 19.09
N ARG A 127 0.46 5.23 18.34
CA ARG A 127 0.29 4.90 16.92
C ARG A 127 1.51 5.29 16.08
N TYR A 128 2.12 6.43 16.33
CA TYR A 128 3.34 6.84 15.64
C TYR A 128 4.54 5.97 15.99
N ALA A 129 4.71 5.60 17.27
CA ALA A 129 5.78 4.70 17.70
C ALA A 129 5.64 3.33 17.03
N ARG A 130 4.44 2.77 17.01
CA ARG A 130 4.13 1.51 16.32
C ARG A 130 4.39 1.58 14.82
N THR A 131 3.97 2.65 14.17
CA THR A 131 4.21 2.87 12.74
C THR A 131 5.70 2.94 12.41
N ARG A 132 6.48 3.63 13.22
CA ARG A 132 7.94 3.72 13.06
C ARG A 132 8.60 2.35 13.15
N GLU A 133 8.23 1.56 14.16
CA GLU A 133 8.74 0.20 14.34
C GLU A 133 8.35 -0.71 13.16
N PHE A 134 7.09 -0.63 12.73
CA PHE A 134 6.59 -1.35 11.56
C PHE A 134 7.43 -1.07 10.31
N MET A 135 7.66 0.19 10.00
CA MET A 135 8.42 0.59 8.81
C MET A 135 9.88 0.14 8.86
N HIS A 136 10.52 0.26 10.03
CA HIS A 136 11.89 -0.20 10.21
C HIS A 136 12.00 -1.71 9.98
N LEU A 137 11.09 -2.48 10.56
CA LEU A 137 11.10 -3.93 10.44
C LEU A 137 10.77 -4.38 9.01
N VAL A 138 9.77 -3.78 8.37
CA VAL A 138 9.43 -4.07 6.96
C VAL A 138 10.63 -3.81 6.06
N ARG A 139 11.31 -2.69 6.23
CA ARG A 139 12.50 -2.35 5.43
C ARG A 139 13.61 -3.38 5.61
N ARG A 140 13.87 -3.83 6.82
CA ARG A 140 14.83 -4.90 7.10
C ARG A 140 14.42 -6.20 6.42
N LEU A 141 13.16 -6.59 6.52
CA LEU A 141 12.62 -7.81 5.89
C LEU A 141 12.75 -7.78 4.36
N TRP A 142 12.67 -6.60 3.74
CA TRP A 142 12.86 -6.47 2.30
C TRP A 142 14.33 -6.53 1.85
N THR A 143 15.25 -6.11 2.70
CA THR A 143 16.67 -5.90 2.34
C THR A 143 17.65 -6.87 2.97
N GLU A 144 17.25 -7.57 4.02
CA GLU A 144 18.07 -8.52 4.75
C GLU A 144 17.47 -9.92 4.68
N GLU A 145 18.26 -10.93 4.99
CA GLU A 145 17.82 -12.32 5.15
C GLU A 145 17.94 -12.75 6.61
N ASN A 146 17.19 -13.77 6.98
CA ASN A 146 17.24 -14.39 8.31
C ASN A 146 17.10 -13.37 9.45
N VAL A 147 16.13 -12.46 9.32
CA VAL A 147 15.90 -11.37 10.27
C VAL A 147 15.31 -11.90 11.56
N THR A 148 15.97 -11.58 12.68
CA THR A 148 15.42 -11.75 14.02
C THR A 148 15.35 -10.39 14.69
N SER A 149 14.19 -10.02 15.21
CA SER A 149 13.95 -8.74 15.86
C SER A 149 12.86 -8.90 16.92
N ALA A 150 13.05 -8.24 18.06
CA ALA A 150 12.05 -8.13 19.11
C ALA A 150 11.94 -6.66 19.51
N GLY A 151 10.81 -6.04 19.16
CA GLY A 151 10.50 -4.65 19.49
C GLY A 151 9.36 -4.54 20.48
N ASP A 152 8.96 -3.32 20.78
CA ASP A 152 7.85 -3.04 21.71
C ASP A 152 6.48 -3.44 21.13
N HIS A 153 6.35 -3.46 19.82
CA HIS A 153 5.08 -3.72 19.11
C HIS A 153 5.12 -4.97 18.24
N PHE A 154 6.27 -5.27 17.65
CA PHE A 154 6.41 -6.35 16.67
C PHE A 154 7.68 -7.16 16.89
N GLY A 155 7.64 -8.42 16.46
CA GLY A 155 8.80 -9.29 16.47
C GLY A 155 8.74 -10.33 15.36
N VAL A 156 9.91 -10.78 14.93
CA VAL A 156 10.09 -11.90 13.99
C VAL A 156 11.32 -12.71 14.40
N ALA A 157 11.36 -13.96 14.01
CA ALA A 157 12.49 -14.85 14.25
C ALA A 157 12.86 -15.55 12.94
N GLU A 158 14.14 -15.51 12.59
CA GLU A 158 14.71 -16.20 11.43
C GLU A 158 13.89 -16.00 10.14
N SER A 159 13.47 -14.76 9.90
CA SER A 159 12.52 -14.41 8.84
C SER A 159 13.22 -13.95 7.57
N THR A 160 12.92 -14.62 6.46
CA THR A 160 13.32 -14.22 5.11
C THR A 160 12.10 -14.13 4.21
N VAL A 161 11.89 -12.98 3.60
CA VAL A 161 10.77 -12.74 2.69
C VAL A 161 11.10 -13.29 1.31
N VAL A 162 10.22 -14.12 0.76
CA VAL A 162 10.33 -14.73 -0.58
C VAL A 162 8.98 -14.60 -1.30
N PRO A 163 8.94 -14.15 -2.58
CA PRO A 163 10.08 -13.69 -3.38
C PRO A 163 10.69 -12.41 -2.83
N ARG A 164 11.92 -12.10 -3.25
CA ARG A 164 12.56 -10.83 -2.93
C ARG A 164 11.92 -9.70 -3.73
N ILE A 165 12.00 -8.48 -3.23
CA ILE A 165 11.61 -7.28 -3.98
C ILE A 165 12.48 -7.11 -5.23
N GLU A 166 11.96 -6.39 -6.23
CA GLU A 166 12.72 -6.00 -7.41
C GLU A 166 13.69 -4.86 -7.09
N VAL A 167 14.99 -5.13 -7.27
CA VAL A 167 16.05 -4.12 -7.15
C VAL A 167 16.39 -3.60 -8.55
N ARG A 168 16.27 -2.29 -8.76
CA ARG A 168 16.55 -1.64 -10.06
C ARG A 168 17.29 -0.34 -9.85
N GLY A 169 18.45 -0.19 -10.47
CA GLY A 169 19.26 1.01 -10.31
C GLY A 169 19.45 1.35 -8.84
N ASP A 170 19.02 2.53 -8.43
CA ASP A 170 19.11 2.98 -7.03
C ASP A 170 17.95 2.51 -6.14
N ARG A 171 16.92 1.88 -6.72
CA ARG A 171 15.76 1.39 -6.00
C ARG A 171 16.11 0.10 -5.25
N ARG A 172 16.14 0.17 -3.93
CA ARG A 172 16.43 -0.96 -3.04
C ARG A 172 15.20 -1.62 -2.47
N HIS A 173 14.11 -0.89 -2.39
CA HIS A 173 12.80 -1.35 -1.90
C HIS A 173 11.71 -0.36 -2.36
N PRO A 174 10.41 -0.71 -2.24
CA PRO A 174 9.31 0.23 -2.46
C PRO A 174 9.49 1.51 -1.65
N LYS A 175 9.22 2.66 -2.25
CA LYS A 175 9.27 3.95 -1.54
C LYS A 175 8.12 4.05 -0.54
N PHE A 176 8.41 4.64 0.62
CA PHE A 176 7.40 5.05 1.59
C PHE A 176 7.04 6.52 1.41
N TYR A 177 5.74 6.77 1.50
CA TYR A 177 5.13 8.11 1.51
C TYR A 177 4.33 8.28 2.81
N PHE A 178 4.18 9.53 3.28
CA PHE A 178 3.50 9.90 4.53
C PHE A 178 2.47 11.00 4.29
#